data_bd4d2633177d3fbdf09bc3e8dc3ec911
#
_entry.id   bd4d2633177d3fbdf09bc3e8dc3ec911
#
_cell.length_a   1.000
_cell.length_b   1.000
_cell.length_c   1.000
_cell.angle_alpha   90.00
_cell.angle_beta   90.00
_cell.angle_gamma   90.00
#
_symmetry.space_group_name_H-M   'P 1'
#
loop_
_entity.id
_entity.type
_entity.pdbx_description
1 polymer ?
#
loop_
_entity_poly.entity_id
_entity_poly.type
_entity_poly.pdbx_seq_one_letter_code
_entity_poly.pdbx_strand_id
1 'polypeptide(L)'
;VDLKNYALYQATQIYFNNWDWPGNNIKFWTHPEGKWRWFLYDTDFGFGAPWEVGWFNDGTTDDYQDNTLNHALEPNGPGWPNPPWSTQLFRALITNMNFRNQFINRYADELNSRFLYENVATHLETIYQKIAPELEAQTARWKDYAWDECGPCESSNARMYVDAMKYYAQNRPYHAKEHLKARFNLPNTHEVTLINDTPERGHIILNDNLNIEQLEWKGDYFET
;
A
#
# COMPACT_ATOMS: atom_id res chain seq x y z
N VAL A 1 16.85 -4.28 13.35
CA VAL A 1 15.63 -4.06 12.55
C VAL A 1 14.54 -5.01 13.02
N ASP A 2 13.32 -4.52 13.14
CA ASP A 2 12.12 -5.34 13.28
C ASP A 2 11.70 -5.78 11.86
N LEU A 3 12.06 -7.01 11.50
CA LEU A 3 11.87 -7.52 10.14
C LEU A 3 10.39 -7.67 9.76
N LYS A 4 9.50 -7.98 10.73
CA LYS A 4 8.06 -8.07 10.49
C LYS A 4 7.47 -6.71 10.16
N ASN A 5 7.80 -5.69 10.97
CA ASN A 5 7.39 -4.32 10.71
C ASN A 5 7.96 -3.81 9.37
N TYR A 6 9.24 -4.08 9.10
CA TYR A 6 9.88 -3.62 7.88
C TYR A 6 9.28 -4.27 6.62
N ALA A 7 8.99 -5.57 6.66
CA ALA A 7 8.32 -6.25 5.55
C ALA A 7 6.92 -5.68 5.27
N LEU A 8 6.13 -5.42 6.33
CA LEU A 8 4.81 -4.80 6.20
C LEU A 8 4.91 -3.38 5.65
N TYR A 9 5.84 -2.57 6.16
CA TYR A 9 6.08 -1.22 5.67
C TYR A 9 6.41 -1.20 4.18
N GLN A 10 7.34 -2.07 3.73
CA GLN A 10 7.69 -2.20 2.31
C GLN A 10 6.49 -2.64 1.46
N ALA A 11 5.75 -3.67 1.91
CA ALA A 11 4.57 -4.15 1.20
C ALA A 11 3.53 -3.04 1.02
N THR A 12 3.30 -2.23 2.05
CA THR A 12 2.34 -1.12 2.01
C THR A 12 2.77 -0.02 1.04
N GLN A 13 4.02 0.45 1.12
CA GLN A 13 4.54 1.46 0.21
C GLN A 13 4.50 1.01 -1.25
N ILE A 14 4.87 -0.26 -1.51
CA ILE A 14 4.85 -0.86 -2.84
C ILE A 14 3.42 -1.03 -3.35
N TYR A 15 2.49 -1.50 -2.51
CA TYR A 15 1.11 -1.70 -2.91
C TYR A 15 0.44 -0.38 -3.31
N PHE A 16 0.58 0.65 -2.48
CA PHE A 16 -0.03 1.95 -2.73
C PHE A 16 0.74 2.82 -3.73
N ASN A 17 1.82 2.31 -4.32
CA ASN A 17 2.59 2.99 -5.37
C ASN A 17 3.02 4.41 -4.96
N ASN A 18 3.66 4.54 -3.78
CA ASN A 18 4.12 5.84 -3.31
C ASN A 18 5.35 6.31 -4.10
N TRP A 19 5.18 7.29 -4.96
CA TRP A 19 6.22 7.82 -5.84
C TRP A 19 7.29 8.64 -5.11
N ASP A 20 6.95 9.24 -3.98
CA ASP A 20 7.88 10.04 -3.18
C ASP A 20 8.65 9.19 -2.15
N TRP A 21 8.71 7.92 -2.41
CA TRP A 21 9.41 6.89 -1.65
C TRP A 21 10.27 6.05 -2.65
N PRO A 22 11.41 5.43 -2.28
CA PRO A 22 11.90 5.17 -0.93
C PRO A 22 13.05 6.08 -0.45
N GLY A 23 13.41 7.13 -1.12
CA GLY A 23 14.50 8.04 -0.72
C GLY A 23 14.03 9.25 0.07
N ASN A 24 12.76 9.61 -0.10
CA ASN A 24 12.08 10.67 0.62
C ASN A 24 10.99 10.07 1.52
N ASN A 25 10.41 10.89 2.39
CA ASN A 25 9.29 10.51 3.27
C ASN A 25 9.51 9.21 4.08
N ILE A 26 10.76 8.98 4.51
CA ILE A 26 11.11 7.85 5.36
C ILE A 26 11.18 8.30 6.80
N LYS A 27 10.41 7.64 7.67
CA LYS A 27 10.46 7.81 9.12
C LYS A 27 10.67 6.45 9.79
N PHE A 28 11.60 6.42 10.72
CA PHE A 28 11.86 5.24 11.53
C PHE A 28 12.30 5.66 12.94
N TRP A 29 12.13 4.78 13.89
CA TRP A 29 12.44 5.03 15.28
C TRP A 29 12.89 3.75 15.98
N THR A 30 13.52 3.90 17.12
CA THR A 30 13.85 2.81 18.03
C THR A 30 13.82 3.28 19.49
N HIS A 31 13.55 2.35 20.38
CA HIS A 31 13.86 2.50 21.81
C HIS A 31 15.29 2.01 22.07
N PRO A 32 16.03 2.49 23.10
CA PRO A 32 17.41 2.04 23.37
C PRO A 32 17.60 0.52 23.46
N GLU A 33 16.61 -0.21 23.96
CA GLU A 33 16.58 -1.66 24.06
C GLU A 33 15.75 -2.33 22.96
N GLY A 34 15.24 -1.55 22.00
CA GLY A 34 14.29 -2.00 20.98
C GLY A 34 14.94 -2.25 19.62
N LYS A 35 14.10 -2.68 18.69
CA LYS A 35 14.46 -2.83 17.28
C LYS A 35 14.01 -1.60 16.50
N TRP A 36 14.76 -1.24 15.46
CA TRP A 36 14.37 -0.21 14.51
C TRP A 36 13.07 -0.61 13.81
N ARG A 37 12.12 0.33 13.78
CA ARG A 37 10.79 0.20 13.17
C ARG A 37 10.50 1.37 12.26
N TRP A 38 9.83 1.09 11.15
CA TRP A 38 9.35 2.09 10.18
C TRP A 38 7.86 2.36 10.40
N PHE A 39 7.43 3.56 10.07
CA PHE A 39 6.03 3.92 10.02
C PHE A 39 5.73 4.73 8.76
N LEU A 40 4.50 4.62 8.29
CA LEU A 40 4.04 5.37 7.12
C LEU A 40 4.02 6.86 7.47
N TYR A 41 4.54 7.65 6.57
CA TYR A 41 4.62 9.10 6.70
C TYR A 41 4.54 9.70 5.31
N ASP A 42 3.69 10.73 5.15
CA ASP A 42 3.56 11.49 3.92
C ASP A 42 3.36 10.59 2.70
N THR A 43 2.16 10.05 2.57
CA THR A 43 1.82 9.06 1.54
C THR A 43 0.84 9.61 0.50
N ASP A 44 0.79 10.93 0.35
CA ASP A 44 -0.09 11.66 -0.54
C ASP A 44 0.22 11.40 -2.03
N PHE A 45 1.46 11.02 -2.36
CA PHE A 45 1.87 10.55 -3.69
C PHE A 45 1.59 9.06 -3.93
N GLY A 46 0.65 8.47 -3.19
CA GLY A 46 0.19 7.11 -3.40
C GLY A 46 -1.19 7.05 -4.06
N PHE A 47 -1.70 5.83 -4.26
CA PHE A 47 -3.02 5.56 -4.85
C PHE A 47 -3.22 6.08 -6.28
N GLY A 48 -2.14 6.19 -7.05
CA GLY A 48 -2.22 6.69 -8.41
C GLY A 48 -2.13 8.21 -8.49
N ALA A 49 -1.27 8.79 -7.67
CA ALA A 49 -0.86 10.20 -7.68
C ALA A 49 -1.99 11.18 -8.11
N PRO A 50 -2.74 11.76 -7.16
CA PRO A 50 -3.97 12.53 -7.42
C PRO A 50 -3.81 13.69 -8.40
N TRP A 51 -2.59 14.12 -8.70
CA TRP A 51 -2.28 15.13 -9.72
C TRP A 51 -2.59 14.67 -11.15
N GLU A 52 -2.46 13.37 -11.47
CA GLU A 52 -2.81 12.82 -12.78
C GLU A 52 -4.32 12.72 -12.98
N VAL A 53 -5.07 12.45 -11.92
CA VAL A 53 -6.53 12.42 -11.94
C VAL A 53 -7.11 13.76 -12.40
N GLY A 54 -6.48 14.87 -12.01
CA GLY A 54 -6.87 16.19 -12.46
C GLY A 54 -6.66 16.44 -13.97
N TRP A 55 -5.79 15.66 -14.62
CA TRP A 55 -5.51 15.78 -16.05
C TRP A 55 -6.53 14.98 -16.90
N PHE A 56 -6.98 13.84 -16.41
CA PHE A 56 -7.94 12.99 -17.13
C PHE A 56 -9.41 13.36 -16.87
N ASN A 57 -9.70 14.08 -15.79
CA ASN A 57 -11.05 14.56 -15.43
C ASN A 57 -12.15 13.49 -15.36
N ASP A 58 -11.81 12.23 -15.34
CA ASP A 58 -12.75 11.11 -15.36
C ASP A 58 -12.71 10.22 -14.10
N GLY A 59 -11.85 10.56 -13.12
CA GLY A 59 -11.72 9.80 -11.88
C GLY A 59 -11.02 8.45 -12.05
N THR A 60 -10.31 8.24 -13.16
CA THR A 60 -9.52 7.03 -13.40
C THR A 60 -8.01 7.33 -13.35
N THR A 61 -7.23 6.30 -13.14
CA THR A 61 -5.76 6.31 -13.18
C THR A 61 -5.31 4.93 -13.68
N ASP A 62 -4.18 4.84 -14.37
CA ASP A 62 -3.57 3.57 -14.76
C ASP A 62 -2.36 3.19 -13.91
N ASP A 63 -1.97 4.02 -12.95
CA ASP A 63 -0.85 3.81 -12.01
C ASP A 63 -0.97 2.52 -11.18
N TYR A 64 -2.17 1.93 -11.10
CA TYR A 64 -2.34 0.61 -10.50
C TYR A 64 -1.54 -0.49 -11.22
N GLN A 65 -1.07 -0.23 -12.46
CA GLN A 65 -0.23 -1.14 -13.24
C GLN A 65 1.26 -1.02 -12.91
N ASP A 66 1.69 0.07 -12.27
CA ASP A 66 3.09 0.35 -12.03
C ASP A 66 3.80 -0.70 -11.19
N ASN A 67 4.99 -1.09 -11.64
CA ASN A 67 5.80 -2.07 -10.94
C ASN A 67 6.67 -1.43 -9.86
N THR A 68 6.03 -0.95 -8.81
CA THR A 68 6.69 -0.34 -7.64
C THR A 68 7.63 -1.30 -6.92
N LEU A 69 7.39 -2.62 -7.03
CA LEU A 69 8.33 -3.61 -6.48
C LEU A 69 9.69 -3.56 -7.18
N ASN A 70 9.70 -3.44 -8.51
CA ASN A 70 10.95 -3.26 -9.25
C ASN A 70 11.60 -1.92 -8.91
N HIS A 71 10.81 -0.86 -8.83
CA HIS A 71 11.27 0.47 -8.37
C HIS A 71 11.96 0.38 -6.99
N ALA A 72 11.35 -0.30 -6.02
CA ALA A 72 11.91 -0.53 -4.69
C ALA A 72 13.16 -1.41 -4.65
N LEU A 73 13.44 -2.16 -5.71
CA LEU A 73 14.56 -3.10 -5.81
C LEU A 73 15.62 -2.66 -6.84
N GLU A 74 15.53 -1.46 -7.38
CA GLU A 74 16.47 -0.95 -8.36
C GLU A 74 17.84 -0.67 -7.73
N PRO A 75 18.93 -1.26 -8.27
CA PRO A 75 20.27 -1.19 -7.65
C PRO A 75 20.91 0.20 -7.75
N ASN A 76 20.54 0.99 -8.75
CA ASN A 76 21.08 2.33 -8.97
C ASN A 76 20.22 3.44 -8.34
N GLY A 77 19.20 3.05 -7.57
CA GLY A 77 18.17 3.93 -7.05
C GLY A 77 17.09 4.20 -8.10
N PRO A 78 15.84 4.22 -7.67
CA PRO A 78 14.75 4.69 -8.51
C PRO A 78 14.92 6.19 -8.71
N GLY A 79 14.65 6.78 -9.78
CA GLY A 79 14.81 8.19 -10.10
C GLY A 79 14.79 9.20 -8.93
N TRP A 80 14.68 10.44 -9.21
CA TRP A 80 14.57 11.48 -8.17
C TRP A 80 13.22 11.36 -7.40
N PRO A 81 13.18 11.52 -6.08
CA PRO A 81 14.27 11.96 -5.19
C PRO A 81 15.06 10.79 -4.54
N ASN A 82 15.11 9.65 -5.16
CA ASN A 82 15.49 8.38 -4.57
C ASN A 82 16.92 7.96 -4.92
N PRO A 83 17.91 8.31 -4.08
CA PRO A 83 19.30 7.96 -4.32
C PRO A 83 19.58 6.44 -4.13
N PRO A 84 20.69 5.92 -4.67
CA PRO A 84 21.01 4.47 -4.64
C PRO A 84 20.97 3.81 -3.26
N TRP A 85 21.29 4.54 -2.19
CA TRP A 85 21.25 4.02 -0.82
C TRP A 85 19.83 3.69 -0.34
N SER A 86 18.80 4.34 -0.89
CA SER A 86 17.42 4.22 -0.42
C SER A 86 16.86 2.81 -0.53
N THR A 87 17.31 2.03 -1.51
CA THR A 87 16.88 0.65 -1.72
C THR A 87 17.86 -0.39 -1.15
N GLN A 88 19.04 0.04 -0.66
CA GLN A 88 20.11 -0.88 -0.27
C GLN A 88 19.69 -1.89 0.80
N LEU A 89 19.03 -1.44 1.86
CA LEU A 89 18.59 -2.32 2.94
C LEU A 89 17.59 -3.36 2.44
N PHE A 90 16.59 -2.94 1.67
CA PHE A 90 15.58 -3.84 1.14
C PHE A 90 16.20 -4.86 0.17
N ARG A 91 17.03 -4.40 -0.77
CA ARG A 91 17.75 -5.28 -1.69
C ARG A 91 18.65 -6.31 -0.97
N ALA A 92 19.37 -5.88 0.07
CA ALA A 92 20.19 -6.78 0.85
C ALA A 92 19.35 -7.83 1.60
N LEU A 93 18.25 -7.42 2.22
CA LEU A 93 17.38 -8.34 2.97
C LEU A 93 16.67 -9.34 2.04
N ILE A 94 16.22 -8.93 0.86
CA ILE A 94 15.53 -9.80 -0.11
C ILE A 94 16.44 -10.93 -0.66
N THR A 95 17.75 -10.80 -0.60
CA THR A 95 18.67 -11.90 -0.96
C THR A 95 18.62 -13.06 0.03
N ASN A 96 18.24 -12.78 1.27
CA ASN A 96 18.02 -13.82 2.28
C ASN A 96 16.66 -14.49 2.05
N MET A 97 16.67 -15.80 1.81
CA MET A 97 15.47 -16.58 1.48
C MET A 97 14.38 -16.48 2.58
N ASN A 98 14.77 -16.53 3.85
CA ASN A 98 13.83 -16.46 4.96
C ASN A 98 13.11 -15.11 5.00
N PHE A 99 13.85 -14.01 4.82
CA PHE A 99 13.23 -12.68 4.78
C PHE A 99 12.37 -12.51 3.52
N ARG A 100 12.83 -12.98 2.37
CA ARG A 100 12.08 -12.93 1.12
C ARG A 100 10.74 -13.64 1.24
N ASN A 101 10.72 -14.87 1.77
CA ASN A 101 9.48 -15.62 1.97
C ASN A 101 8.57 -14.94 3.02
N GLN A 102 9.16 -14.37 4.08
CA GLN A 102 8.42 -13.58 5.05
C GLN A 102 7.79 -12.33 4.41
N PHE A 103 8.50 -11.64 3.52
CA PHE A 103 7.97 -10.49 2.78
C PHE A 103 6.82 -10.89 1.84
N ILE A 104 7.00 -11.96 1.06
CA ILE A 104 5.99 -12.47 0.12
C ILE A 104 4.71 -12.86 0.89
N ASN A 105 4.85 -13.65 1.97
CA ASN A 105 3.72 -14.06 2.77
C ASN A 105 3.02 -12.88 3.46
N ARG A 106 3.79 -11.90 3.95
CA ARG A 106 3.24 -10.68 4.55
C ARG A 106 2.45 -9.87 3.52
N TYR A 107 2.97 -9.75 2.29
CA TYR A 107 2.27 -9.06 1.22
C TYR A 107 0.99 -9.81 0.83
N ALA A 108 1.04 -11.15 0.74
CA ALA A 108 -0.14 -11.97 0.49
C ALA A 108 -1.19 -11.82 1.59
N ASP A 109 -0.79 -11.80 2.87
CA ASP A 109 -1.69 -11.53 4.00
C ASP A 109 -2.46 -10.23 3.80
N GLU A 110 -1.76 -9.16 3.42
CA GLU A 110 -2.39 -7.85 3.21
C GLU A 110 -3.33 -7.85 1.99
N LEU A 111 -2.94 -8.50 0.88
CA LEU A 111 -3.79 -8.66 -0.31
C LEU A 111 -5.08 -9.46 0.00
N ASN A 112 -5.03 -10.38 0.94
CA ASN A 112 -6.16 -11.21 1.38
C ASN A 112 -6.93 -10.60 2.57
N SER A 113 -6.60 -9.39 3.00
CA SER A 113 -7.22 -8.74 4.16
C SER A 113 -7.37 -7.24 3.99
N ARG A 114 -6.41 -6.46 4.48
CA ARG A 114 -6.51 -4.99 4.55
C ARG A 114 -6.53 -4.32 3.18
N PHE A 115 -5.90 -4.92 2.16
CA PHE A 115 -5.88 -4.39 0.80
C PHE A 115 -7.03 -4.91 -0.08
N LEU A 116 -7.97 -5.69 0.47
CA LEU A 116 -9.20 -6.00 -0.24
C LEU A 116 -9.95 -4.73 -0.57
N TYR A 117 -10.51 -4.68 -1.77
CA TYR A 117 -11.25 -3.51 -2.26
C TYR A 117 -12.29 -3.01 -1.27
N GLU A 118 -13.09 -3.91 -0.70
CA GLU A 118 -14.17 -3.59 0.22
C GLU A 118 -13.66 -2.87 1.47
N ASN A 119 -12.51 -3.30 2.00
CA ASN A 119 -11.90 -2.69 3.16
C ASN A 119 -11.33 -1.31 2.83
N VAL A 120 -10.57 -1.20 1.74
CA VAL A 120 -10.00 0.08 1.30
C VAL A 120 -11.10 1.08 0.95
N ALA A 121 -12.10 0.68 0.16
CA ALA A 121 -13.21 1.54 -0.24
C ALA A 121 -14.04 2.03 0.97
N THR A 122 -14.27 1.16 1.95
CA THR A 122 -14.98 1.51 3.19
C THR A 122 -14.20 2.53 4.01
N HIS A 123 -12.89 2.37 4.14
CA HIS A 123 -12.04 3.33 4.85
C HIS A 123 -11.99 4.68 4.14
N LEU A 124 -11.80 4.69 2.82
CA LEU A 124 -11.82 5.92 2.02
C LEU A 124 -13.14 6.68 2.17
N GLU A 125 -14.27 5.98 2.07
CA GLU A 125 -15.58 6.58 2.23
C GLU A 125 -15.79 7.13 3.65
N THR A 126 -15.36 6.37 4.67
CA THR A 126 -15.47 6.80 6.06
C THR A 126 -14.67 8.08 6.34
N ILE A 127 -13.45 8.17 5.77
CA ILE A 127 -12.62 9.38 5.90
C ILE A 127 -13.27 10.54 5.13
N TYR A 128 -13.70 10.31 3.89
CA TYR A 128 -14.35 11.33 3.08
C TYR A 128 -15.58 11.93 3.78
N GLN A 129 -16.47 11.11 4.30
CA GLN A 129 -17.66 11.59 5.02
C GLN A 129 -17.35 12.45 6.25
N LYS A 130 -16.20 12.20 6.91
CA LYS A 130 -15.76 13.03 8.04
C LYS A 130 -15.26 14.41 7.61
N ILE A 131 -14.59 14.50 6.46
CA ILE A 131 -14.00 15.75 5.97
C ILE A 131 -14.93 16.53 5.05
N ALA A 132 -15.88 15.88 4.39
CA ALA A 132 -16.75 16.48 3.39
C ALA A 132 -17.47 17.75 3.87
N PRO A 133 -17.98 17.84 5.12
CA PRO A 133 -18.62 19.05 5.63
C PRO A 133 -17.70 20.29 5.68
N GLU A 134 -16.36 20.06 5.78
CA GLU A 134 -15.37 21.14 5.91
C GLU A 134 -14.75 21.55 4.57
N LEU A 135 -14.97 20.81 3.49
CA LEU A 135 -14.31 21.02 2.20
C LEU A 135 -14.66 22.38 1.59
N GLU A 136 -15.89 22.85 1.73
CA GLU A 136 -16.30 24.16 1.21
C GLU A 136 -15.56 25.30 1.92
N ALA A 137 -15.47 25.24 3.25
CA ALA A 137 -14.71 26.20 4.06
C ALA A 137 -13.22 26.15 3.74
N GLN A 138 -12.67 24.96 3.56
CA GLN A 138 -11.28 24.74 3.14
C GLN A 138 -11.01 25.40 1.78
N THR A 139 -11.82 25.14 0.79
CA THR A 139 -11.73 25.71 -0.55
C THR A 139 -11.83 27.23 -0.51
N ALA A 140 -12.81 27.77 0.21
CA ALA A 140 -12.99 29.22 0.34
C ALA A 140 -11.76 29.91 0.97
N ARG A 141 -11.11 29.25 1.93
CA ARG A 141 -9.94 29.76 2.63
C ARG A 141 -8.68 29.78 1.75
N TRP A 142 -8.48 28.75 0.94
CA TRP A 142 -7.22 28.49 0.26
C TRP A 142 -7.28 28.69 -1.26
N LYS A 143 -8.40 29.09 -1.83
CA LYS A 143 -8.61 29.29 -3.27
C LYS A 143 -7.55 30.13 -3.96
N ASP A 144 -7.01 31.14 -3.26
CA ASP A 144 -6.02 32.07 -3.81
C ASP A 144 -4.57 31.55 -3.68
N TYR A 145 -4.40 30.38 -3.04
CA TYR A 145 -3.11 29.71 -2.84
C TYR A 145 -3.00 28.40 -3.64
N ALA A 146 -4.02 28.06 -4.42
CA ALA A 146 -3.96 26.93 -5.33
C ALA A 146 -2.83 27.17 -6.33
N TRP A 147 -1.93 26.22 -6.45
CA TRP A 147 -0.89 26.26 -7.47
C TRP A 147 -1.58 26.21 -8.84
N ASP A 148 -1.20 27.09 -9.75
CA ASP A 148 -1.81 27.24 -11.08
C ASP A 148 -1.81 25.94 -11.90
N GLU A 149 -0.98 24.95 -11.50
CA GLU A 149 -0.83 23.67 -12.18
C GLU A 149 -1.78 22.57 -11.64
N CYS A 150 -2.40 22.75 -10.47
CA CYS A 150 -3.25 21.74 -9.87
C CYS A 150 -4.75 21.88 -10.20
N GLY A 151 -5.13 22.80 -11.08
CA GLY A 151 -6.55 23.11 -11.28
C GLY A 151 -7.23 23.61 -9.99
N PRO A 152 -8.48 24.07 -10.03
CA PRO A 152 -9.13 24.55 -8.82
C PRO A 152 -9.25 23.41 -7.80
N CYS A 153 -8.67 23.62 -6.60
CA CYS A 153 -8.90 22.77 -5.43
C CYS A 153 -10.35 22.95 -4.97
N GLU A 154 -11.28 22.66 -5.86
CA GLU A 154 -12.69 22.76 -5.57
C GLU A 154 -13.15 21.58 -4.71
N SER A 155 -14.01 21.85 -3.76
CA SER A 155 -14.65 20.82 -2.95
C SER A 155 -15.35 19.74 -3.80
N SER A 156 -15.78 20.11 -5.03
CA SER A 156 -16.32 19.21 -6.05
C SER A 156 -15.33 18.13 -6.50
N ASN A 157 -14.01 18.41 -6.49
CA ASN A 157 -12.97 17.47 -6.94
C ASN A 157 -12.63 16.43 -5.88
N ALA A 158 -12.86 16.69 -4.59
CA ALA A 158 -12.55 15.75 -3.53
C ALA A 158 -13.24 14.40 -3.71
N ARG A 159 -14.46 14.38 -4.20
CA ARG A 159 -15.19 13.15 -4.52
C ARG A 159 -14.52 12.38 -5.66
N MET A 160 -14.10 13.07 -6.69
CA MET A 160 -13.39 12.48 -7.84
C MET A 160 -12.10 11.78 -7.40
N TYR A 161 -11.32 12.41 -6.50
CA TYR A 161 -10.11 11.78 -5.95
C TYR A 161 -10.41 10.53 -5.12
N VAL A 162 -11.48 10.54 -4.32
CA VAL A 162 -11.90 9.34 -3.58
C VAL A 162 -12.30 8.22 -4.53
N ASP A 163 -13.00 8.54 -5.61
CA ASP A 163 -13.43 7.56 -6.61
C ASP A 163 -12.22 7.02 -7.41
N ALA A 164 -11.24 7.84 -7.72
CA ALA A 164 -9.96 7.41 -8.33
C ALA A 164 -9.18 6.47 -7.41
N MET A 165 -9.07 6.78 -6.12
CA MET A 165 -8.43 5.88 -5.15
C MET A 165 -9.17 4.54 -5.02
N LYS A 166 -10.51 4.54 -5.11
CA LYS A 166 -11.29 3.30 -5.15
C LYS A 166 -11.05 2.52 -6.43
N TYR A 167 -11.01 3.19 -7.56
CA TYR A 167 -10.68 2.57 -8.85
C TYR A 167 -9.29 1.94 -8.83
N TYR A 168 -8.30 2.64 -8.29
CA TYR A 168 -6.97 2.08 -8.05
C TYR A 168 -7.04 0.82 -7.19
N ALA A 169 -7.69 0.88 -6.03
CA ALA A 169 -7.79 -0.25 -5.10
C ALA A 169 -8.50 -1.47 -5.70
N GLN A 170 -9.43 -1.26 -6.62
CA GLN A 170 -10.13 -2.33 -7.33
C GLN A 170 -9.22 -3.08 -8.30
N ASN A 171 -8.32 -2.37 -8.98
CA ASN A 171 -7.49 -2.93 -10.04
C ASN A 171 -6.10 -3.38 -9.56
N ARG A 172 -5.55 -2.73 -8.54
CA ARG A 172 -4.19 -2.97 -8.03
C ARG A 172 -3.87 -4.40 -7.61
N PRO A 173 -4.77 -5.16 -6.92
CA PRO A 173 -4.43 -6.50 -6.42
C PRO A 173 -3.94 -7.48 -7.49
N TYR A 174 -4.54 -7.44 -8.66
CA TYR A 174 -4.11 -8.28 -9.79
C TYR A 174 -2.66 -7.97 -10.19
N HIS A 175 -2.34 -6.71 -10.44
CA HIS A 175 -0.99 -6.29 -10.85
C HIS A 175 0.05 -6.54 -9.76
N ALA A 176 -0.29 -6.29 -8.50
CA ALA A 176 0.59 -6.58 -7.37
C ALA A 176 0.96 -8.08 -7.29
N LYS A 177 0.00 -8.99 -7.50
CA LYS A 177 0.27 -10.44 -7.58
C LYS A 177 1.18 -10.78 -8.76
N GLU A 178 0.91 -10.24 -9.94
CA GLU A 178 1.73 -10.49 -11.14
C GLU A 178 3.16 -9.95 -10.98
N HIS A 179 3.35 -8.79 -10.33
CA HIS A 179 4.67 -8.25 -10.05
C HIS A 179 5.47 -9.14 -9.08
N LEU A 180 4.83 -9.69 -8.03
CA LEU A 180 5.46 -10.64 -7.12
C LEU A 180 5.85 -11.92 -7.86
N LYS A 181 4.96 -12.48 -8.68
CA LYS A 181 5.22 -13.69 -9.48
C LYS A 181 6.41 -13.47 -10.41
N ALA A 182 6.40 -12.39 -11.17
CA ALA A 182 7.47 -12.08 -12.11
C ALA A 182 8.82 -11.84 -11.40
N ARG A 183 8.81 -11.10 -10.29
CA ARG A 183 10.05 -10.73 -9.58
C ARG A 183 10.72 -11.90 -8.88
N PHE A 184 9.94 -12.80 -8.29
CA PHE A 184 10.45 -13.90 -7.48
C PHE A 184 10.33 -15.27 -8.16
N ASN A 185 9.90 -15.28 -9.43
CA ASN A 185 9.68 -16.50 -10.22
C ASN A 185 8.75 -17.49 -9.51
N LEU A 186 7.62 -16.98 -9.00
CA LEU A 186 6.63 -17.79 -8.30
C LEU A 186 5.67 -18.41 -9.34
N PRO A 187 5.36 -19.73 -9.26
CA PRO A 187 4.57 -20.38 -10.30
C PRO A 187 3.11 -19.90 -10.26
N ASN A 188 2.42 -20.10 -9.19
CA ASN A 188 1.00 -19.78 -9.04
C ASN A 188 0.66 -19.41 -7.61
N THR A 189 -0.59 -18.98 -7.40
CA THR A 189 -1.23 -18.90 -6.09
C THR A 189 -2.15 -20.09 -5.89
N HIS A 190 -2.29 -20.50 -4.64
CA HIS A 190 -3.23 -21.53 -4.21
C HIS A 190 -4.15 -20.96 -3.14
N GLU A 191 -5.43 -21.31 -3.23
CA GLU A 191 -6.38 -20.95 -2.20
C GLU A 191 -6.10 -21.76 -0.93
N VAL A 192 -5.92 -21.08 0.17
CA VAL A 192 -5.82 -21.62 1.51
C VAL A 192 -7.15 -21.36 2.22
N THR A 193 -7.81 -22.44 2.67
CA THR A 193 -9.01 -22.35 3.49
C THR A 193 -8.66 -22.69 4.94
N LEU A 194 -8.96 -21.79 5.86
CA LEU A 194 -8.85 -22.02 7.31
C LEU A 194 -10.24 -22.14 7.92
N ILE A 195 -10.43 -23.19 8.69
CA ILE A 195 -11.68 -23.45 9.39
C ILE A 195 -11.42 -23.37 10.90
N ASN A 196 -12.15 -22.49 11.56
CA ASN A 196 -12.15 -22.35 13.01
C ASN A 196 -13.49 -22.89 13.56
N ASP A 197 -13.53 -24.14 13.91
CA ASP A 197 -14.75 -24.82 14.34
C ASP A 197 -15.38 -24.25 15.63
N THR A 198 -14.61 -23.47 16.39
CA THR A 198 -15.03 -22.89 17.66
C THR A 198 -14.57 -21.43 17.81
N PRO A 199 -15.03 -20.52 16.95
CA PRO A 199 -14.57 -19.12 16.94
C PRO A 199 -14.85 -18.38 18.25
N GLU A 200 -15.84 -18.82 19.02
CA GLU A 200 -16.15 -18.28 20.34
C GLU A 200 -15.13 -18.68 21.44
N ARG A 201 -14.24 -19.63 21.14
CA ARG A 201 -13.22 -20.12 22.09
C ARG A 201 -11.81 -19.71 21.75
N GLY A 202 -11.59 -19.22 20.54
CA GLY A 202 -10.26 -18.81 20.10
C GLY A 202 -10.22 -18.37 18.65
N HIS A 203 -9.03 -18.01 18.20
CA HIS A 203 -8.77 -17.54 16.85
C HIS A 203 -7.52 -18.22 16.29
N ILE A 204 -7.41 -18.25 14.96
CA ILE A 204 -6.22 -18.72 14.27
C ILE A 204 -5.35 -17.50 13.95
N ILE A 205 -4.06 -17.55 14.27
CA ILE A 205 -3.09 -16.54 13.86
C ILE A 205 -2.33 -17.08 12.65
N LEU A 206 -2.54 -16.46 11.50
CA LEU A 206 -1.85 -16.80 10.25
C LEU A 206 -0.62 -15.89 10.07
N ASN A 207 0.55 -16.50 9.80
CA ASN A 207 1.84 -15.83 9.56
C ASN A 207 2.26 -14.83 10.66
N ASP A 208 1.80 -15.02 11.91
CA ASP A 208 1.95 -14.03 13.00
C ASP A 208 1.44 -12.61 12.62
N ASN A 209 0.43 -12.52 11.76
CA ASN A 209 -0.08 -11.27 11.21
C ASN A 209 -1.59 -11.15 11.23
N LEU A 210 -2.28 -12.14 10.69
CA LEU A 210 -3.73 -12.10 10.57
C LEU A 210 -4.39 -12.86 11.69
N ASN A 211 -5.31 -12.23 12.38
CA ASN A 211 -6.24 -12.85 13.32
C ASN A 211 -7.48 -13.30 12.56
N ILE A 212 -7.69 -14.60 12.48
CA ILE A 212 -8.86 -15.22 11.85
C ILE A 212 -9.84 -15.61 12.95
N GLU A 213 -10.88 -14.82 13.12
CA GLU A 213 -11.91 -14.97 14.15
C GLU A 213 -13.19 -15.62 13.60
N GLN A 214 -13.38 -15.59 12.26
CA GLN A 214 -14.53 -16.18 11.60
C GLN A 214 -14.44 -17.70 11.50
N LEU A 215 -15.62 -18.33 11.30
CA LEU A 215 -15.74 -19.79 11.15
C LEU A 215 -14.93 -20.31 9.96
N GLU A 216 -14.98 -19.61 8.84
CA GLU A 216 -14.24 -19.93 7.62
C GLU A 216 -13.56 -18.67 7.09
N TRP A 217 -12.30 -18.80 6.70
CA TRP A 217 -11.53 -17.78 6.04
C TRP A 217 -10.79 -18.36 4.83
N LYS A 218 -10.70 -17.60 3.74
CA LYS A 218 -10.01 -17.99 2.52
C LYS A 218 -9.06 -16.90 2.05
N GLY A 219 -7.94 -17.32 1.49
CA GLY A 219 -6.98 -16.41 0.88
C GLY A 219 -6.03 -17.10 -0.09
N ASP A 220 -5.54 -16.35 -1.07
CA ASP A 220 -4.59 -16.84 -2.08
C ASP A 220 -3.15 -16.64 -1.59
N TYR A 221 -2.37 -17.70 -1.56
CA TYR A 221 -0.95 -17.67 -1.21
C TYR A 221 -0.07 -18.21 -2.33
N PHE A 222 1.14 -17.66 -2.42
CA PHE A 222 2.13 -18.11 -3.38
C PHE A 222 2.82 -19.39 -2.90
N GLU A 223 3.14 -20.26 -3.85
CA GLU A 223 4.05 -21.36 -3.62
C GLU A 223 5.49 -20.83 -3.55
N THR A 224 6.16 -20.92 -2.36
CA THR A 224 7.49 -20.35 -2.08
C THR A 224 8.50 -21.40 -1.66
#